data_c96ba992eb2d3cb34b899885fc48ec22
#
_entry.id   c96ba992eb2d3cb34b899885fc48ec22
#
_cell.length_a   1.000
_cell.length_b   1.000
_cell.length_c   1.000
_cell.angle_alpha   90.00
_cell.angle_beta   90.00
_cell.angle_gamma   90.00
#
_symmetry.space_group_name_H-M   'P 1'
#
loop_
_entity.id
_entity.type
_entity.pdbx_description
1 polymer ?
#
loop_
_entity_poly.entity_id
_entity_poly.type
_entity_poly.pdbx_seq_one_letter_code
_entity_poly.pdbx_strand_id
1 'polypeptide(L)'
;MEVRQGANARDVKGYDTERLRNDFLIQNLFPADDFKLVYSQIDRIIVGGCMPVNKELTLEAGSELKAAYFLERREMGIFNVGGNGSVIVDGTEYKFKYRDGLYIGMGSKEIKFKSEDSSKPAKFYFNSTPAHKTLSLIHISEPTRLDVIS
;
A
#
# COMPACT_ATOMS: atom_id res chain seq x y z
N MET A 1 -3.07 3.97 12.47
CA MET A 1 -3.92 3.84 11.24
C MET A 1 -5.15 4.72 11.41
N GLU A 2 -5.45 5.53 10.41
CA GLU A 2 -6.67 6.34 10.41
C GLU A 2 -7.85 5.47 9.97
N VAL A 3 -8.99 5.58 10.66
CA VAL A 3 -10.21 4.84 10.30
C VAL A 3 -11.24 5.83 9.78
N ARG A 4 -11.78 5.58 8.60
CA ARG A 4 -12.84 6.40 7.99
C ARG A 4 -14.11 5.58 7.84
N GLN A 5 -15.20 6.13 8.30
CA GLN A 5 -16.53 5.54 8.15
C GLN A 5 -17.11 5.88 6.78
N GLY A 6 -18.04 5.06 6.32
CA GLY A 6 -18.76 5.34 5.08
C GLY A 6 -19.64 6.57 5.22
N ALA A 7 -19.70 7.37 4.16
CA ALA A 7 -20.58 8.53 4.09
C ALA A 7 -21.90 8.14 3.45
N ASN A 8 -22.99 8.72 3.94
CA ASN A 8 -24.30 8.54 3.33
C ASN A 8 -24.42 9.44 2.09
N ALA A 9 -24.79 8.85 0.96
CA ALA A 9 -24.89 9.56 -0.31
C ALA A 9 -25.84 10.77 -0.25
N ARG A 10 -26.87 10.68 0.59
CA ARG A 10 -27.82 11.77 0.77
C ARG A 10 -27.19 12.95 1.50
N ASP A 11 -26.36 12.67 2.50
CA ASP A 11 -25.70 13.70 3.31
C ASP A 11 -24.57 14.39 2.53
N VAL A 12 -23.87 13.64 1.67
CA VAL A 12 -22.75 14.17 0.85
C VAL A 12 -23.16 15.36 0.00
N LYS A 13 -24.42 15.42 -0.43
CA LYS A 13 -24.94 16.54 -1.23
C LYS A 13 -24.81 17.88 -0.50
N GLY A 14 -24.81 17.86 0.82
CA GLY A 14 -24.67 19.06 1.65
C GLY A 14 -23.25 19.33 2.14
N TYR A 15 -22.26 18.53 1.73
CA TYR A 15 -20.89 18.70 2.19
C TYR A 15 -20.22 19.90 1.53
N ASP A 16 -19.46 20.65 2.32
CA ASP A 16 -18.57 21.67 1.79
C ASP A 16 -17.24 21.04 1.31
N THR A 17 -16.36 21.85 0.78
CA THR A 17 -15.06 21.39 0.27
C THR A 17 -14.22 20.75 1.37
N GLU A 18 -14.21 21.33 2.56
CA GLU A 18 -13.44 20.80 3.67
C GLU A 18 -13.90 19.39 4.04
N ARG A 19 -15.19 19.19 4.17
CA ARG A 19 -15.73 17.87 4.52
C ARG A 19 -15.54 16.85 3.41
N LEU A 20 -15.68 17.24 2.16
CA LEU A 20 -15.37 16.35 1.02
C LEU A 20 -13.91 15.89 1.06
N ARG A 21 -13.00 16.81 1.35
CA ARG A 21 -11.57 16.45 1.46
C ARG A 21 -11.30 15.54 2.63
N ASN A 22 -11.90 15.81 3.78
CA ASN A 22 -11.68 14.98 4.97
C ASN A 22 -12.24 13.57 4.83
N ASP A 23 -13.37 13.42 4.17
CA ASP A 23 -14.04 12.13 4.05
C ASP A 23 -13.52 11.30 2.86
N PHE A 24 -13.14 11.93 1.76
CA PHE A 24 -12.85 11.23 0.51
C PHE A 24 -11.41 11.37 0.01
N LEU A 25 -10.64 12.34 0.47
CA LEU A 25 -9.29 12.56 -0.01
C LEU A 25 -8.27 12.02 0.99
N ILE A 26 -7.29 11.28 0.47
CA ILE A 26 -6.14 10.85 1.26
C ILE A 26 -4.95 11.66 0.80
N GLN A 27 -4.42 12.49 1.68
CA GLN A 27 -3.26 13.34 1.42
C GLN A 27 -2.02 12.83 2.15
N ASN A 28 -0.85 13.30 1.71
CA ASN A 28 0.43 12.99 2.35
C ASN A 28 0.68 11.48 2.43
N LEU A 29 0.48 10.82 1.29
CA LEU A 29 0.52 9.36 1.20
C LEU A 29 1.94 8.80 1.36
N PHE A 30 2.96 9.62 1.15
CA PHE A 30 4.36 9.19 1.19
C PHE A 30 5.16 9.94 2.25
N PRO A 31 4.86 9.75 3.56
CA PRO A 31 5.69 10.33 4.60
C PRO A 31 7.09 9.70 4.59
N ALA A 32 8.11 10.50 4.86
CA ALA A 32 9.48 10.01 4.92
C ALA A 32 9.66 9.08 6.13
N ASP A 33 10.19 7.89 5.89
CA ASP A 33 10.51 6.89 6.91
C ASP A 33 9.32 6.49 7.81
N ASP A 34 8.12 6.56 7.26
CA ASP A 34 6.89 6.21 7.99
C ASP A 34 5.82 5.73 7.03
N PHE A 35 4.72 5.23 7.59
CA PHE A 35 3.54 4.81 6.84
C PHE A 35 2.40 5.80 7.00
N LYS A 36 1.67 6.03 5.92
CA LYS A 36 0.32 6.60 5.95
C LYS A 36 -0.64 5.45 5.67
N LEU A 37 -1.53 5.16 6.60
CA LEU A 37 -2.51 4.07 6.46
C LEU A 37 -3.91 4.61 6.75
N VAL A 38 -4.83 4.37 5.83
CA VAL A 38 -6.24 4.74 5.98
C VAL A 38 -7.09 3.49 5.79
N TYR A 39 -7.81 3.12 6.82
CA TYR A 39 -8.79 2.04 6.79
C TYR A 39 -10.16 2.64 6.49
N SER A 40 -10.73 2.30 5.35
CA SER A 40 -12.08 2.69 4.98
C SER A 40 -13.05 1.56 5.35
N GLN A 41 -14.15 1.91 6.02
CA GLN A 41 -15.19 0.94 6.30
C GLN A 41 -16.03 0.59 5.07
N ILE A 42 -15.86 1.33 3.96
CA ILE A 42 -16.43 0.94 2.68
C ILE A 42 -15.58 -0.21 2.13
N ASP A 43 -16.18 -1.39 2.04
CA ASP A 43 -15.55 -2.63 1.60
C ASP A 43 -14.29 -3.03 2.39
N ARG A 44 -14.05 -2.39 3.52
CA ARG A 44 -12.91 -2.67 4.40
C ARG A 44 -11.55 -2.58 3.69
N ILE A 45 -11.45 -1.67 2.73
CA ILE A 45 -10.19 -1.42 2.02
C ILE A 45 -9.23 -0.60 2.88
N ILE A 46 -7.95 -0.95 2.84
CA ILE A 46 -6.90 -0.13 3.41
C ILE A 46 -6.11 0.47 2.26
N VAL A 47 -5.96 1.78 2.29
CA VAL A 47 -5.08 2.51 1.37
C VAL A 47 -3.87 2.95 2.16
N GLY A 48 -2.69 2.70 1.61
CA GLY A 48 -1.47 3.06 2.30
C GLY A 48 -0.37 3.53 1.38
N GLY A 49 0.63 4.11 1.99
CA GLY A 49 1.84 4.52 1.30
C GLY A 49 2.97 4.73 2.27
N CYS A 50 4.18 4.67 1.73
CA CYS A 50 5.39 4.94 2.48
C CYS A 50 6.50 5.38 1.54
N MET A 51 7.46 6.10 2.11
CA MET A 51 8.66 6.54 1.40
C MET A 51 9.87 6.28 2.30
N PRO A 52 10.45 5.06 2.26
CA PRO A 52 11.66 4.80 3.01
C PRO A 52 12.81 5.63 2.46
N VAL A 53 13.49 6.39 3.30
CA VAL A 53 14.61 7.26 2.92
C VAL A 53 15.89 6.77 3.59
N ASN A 54 15.90 6.74 4.92
CA ASN A 54 17.09 6.43 5.70
C ASN A 54 17.04 5.05 6.36
N LYS A 55 15.90 4.41 6.38
CA LYS A 55 15.72 3.12 7.04
C LYS A 55 14.73 2.23 6.30
N GLU A 56 14.85 0.95 6.56
CA GLU A 56 13.87 -0.04 6.13
C GLU A 56 12.61 0.08 7.00
N LEU A 57 11.44 -0.04 6.39
CA LEU A 57 10.17 0.05 7.09
C LEU A 57 9.49 -1.32 7.10
N THR A 58 8.98 -1.71 8.26
CA THR A 58 8.22 -2.96 8.42
C THR A 58 6.76 -2.64 8.62
N LEU A 59 5.89 -3.26 7.81
CA LEU A 59 4.45 -3.06 7.88
C LEU A 59 3.88 -3.90 9.03
N GLU A 60 3.21 -3.24 9.96
CA GLU A 60 2.59 -3.88 11.12
C GLU A 60 1.08 -3.79 11.04
N ALA A 61 0.39 -4.75 11.67
CA ALA A 61 -1.06 -4.81 11.66
C ALA A 61 -1.72 -3.62 12.39
N GLY A 62 -1.09 -3.15 13.47
CA GLY A 62 -1.72 -2.18 14.33
C GLY A 62 -2.86 -2.80 15.15
N SER A 63 -3.40 -2.03 16.09
CA SER A 63 -4.50 -2.49 16.96
C SER A 63 -5.84 -2.58 16.24
N GLU A 64 -6.01 -1.83 15.17
CA GLU A 64 -7.28 -1.71 14.46
C GLU A 64 -7.67 -3.01 13.73
N LEU A 65 -6.70 -3.76 13.25
CA LEU A 65 -6.97 -5.00 12.52
C LEU A 65 -7.20 -6.20 13.44
N LYS A 66 -6.81 -6.10 14.70
CA LYS A 66 -6.92 -7.22 15.66
C LYS A 66 -6.35 -8.52 15.06
N ALA A 67 -5.20 -8.41 14.41
CA ALA A 67 -4.52 -9.49 13.73
C ALA A 67 -3.08 -9.58 14.21
N ALA A 68 -2.50 -10.76 14.12
CA ALA A 68 -1.10 -10.97 14.51
C ALA A 68 -0.14 -10.31 13.53
N TYR A 69 -0.52 -10.25 12.27
CA TYR A 69 0.25 -9.57 11.22
C TYR A 69 -0.71 -9.01 10.17
N PHE A 70 -0.23 -8.08 9.34
CA PHE A 70 -1.09 -7.28 8.45
C PHE A 70 -1.92 -8.12 7.48
N LEU A 71 -1.33 -9.13 6.86
CA LEU A 71 -2.00 -9.98 5.87
C LEU A 71 -2.51 -11.30 6.44
N GLU A 72 -2.80 -11.38 7.72
CA GLU A 72 -3.39 -12.59 8.31
C GLU A 72 -4.71 -12.97 7.64
N ARG A 73 -5.53 -11.96 7.31
CA ARG A 73 -6.85 -12.15 6.67
C ARG A 73 -7.06 -11.21 5.49
N ARG A 74 -5.96 -10.70 4.92
CA ARG A 74 -5.99 -9.70 3.86
C ARG A 74 -4.97 -10.04 2.78
N GLU A 75 -5.20 -9.50 1.61
CA GLU A 75 -4.24 -9.48 0.50
C GLU A 75 -3.92 -8.04 0.13
N MET A 76 -2.84 -7.80 -0.60
CA MET A 76 -2.47 -6.44 -0.99
C MET A 76 -1.81 -6.38 -2.35
N GLY A 77 -1.96 -5.23 -2.99
CA GLY A 77 -1.22 -4.84 -4.18
C GLY A 77 -0.34 -3.63 -3.88
N ILE A 78 0.89 -3.66 -4.36
CA ILE A 78 1.87 -2.60 -4.15
C ILE A 78 2.34 -2.08 -5.50
N PHE A 79 2.45 -0.75 -5.63
CA PHE A 79 3.02 -0.10 -6.80
C PHE A 79 4.08 0.90 -6.37
N ASN A 80 5.17 0.97 -7.12
CA ASN A 80 6.21 1.96 -6.89
C ASN A 80 6.03 3.14 -7.83
N VAL A 81 5.88 4.34 -7.26
CA VAL A 81 5.74 5.58 -8.02
C VAL A 81 6.91 6.54 -7.74
N GLY A 82 8.00 6.03 -7.23
CA GLY A 82 9.21 6.79 -6.92
C GLY A 82 10.46 6.17 -7.54
N GLY A 83 11.59 6.38 -6.89
CA GLY A 83 12.87 5.79 -7.29
C GLY A 83 12.94 4.29 -7.05
N ASN A 84 14.05 3.68 -7.41
CA ASN A 84 14.23 2.24 -7.23
C ASN A 84 14.23 1.85 -5.76
N GLY A 85 13.67 0.71 -5.47
CA GLY A 85 13.60 0.15 -4.12
C GLY A 85 13.32 -1.32 -4.14
N SER A 86 12.97 -1.85 -2.98
CA SER A 86 12.65 -3.27 -2.81
C SER A 86 11.54 -3.46 -1.80
N VAL A 87 10.77 -4.51 -2.00
CA VAL A 87 9.86 -5.04 -1.00
C VAL A 87 10.34 -6.44 -0.63
N ILE A 88 10.49 -6.68 0.66
CA ILE A 88 10.92 -7.98 1.17
C ILE A 88 9.70 -8.65 1.81
N VAL A 89 9.31 -9.81 1.28
CA VAL A 89 8.16 -10.57 1.75
C VAL A 89 8.67 -11.90 2.30
N ASP A 90 8.50 -12.11 3.59
CA ASP A 90 8.94 -13.33 4.29
C ASP A 90 10.41 -13.70 3.95
N GLY A 91 11.27 -12.69 3.90
CA GLY A 91 12.70 -12.86 3.63
C GLY A 91 13.11 -12.85 2.16
N THR A 92 12.18 -12.87 1.23
CA THR A 92 12.47 -12.81 -0.22
C THR A 92 12.38 -11.37 -0.70
N GLU A 93 13.46 -10.88 -1.31
CA GLU A 93 13.52 -9.51 -1.82
C GLU A 93 13.02 -9.43 -3.27
N TYR A 94 12.09 -8.51 -3.52
CA TYR A 94 11.57 -8.20 -4.84
C TYR A 94 11.99 -6.77 -5.19
N LYS A 95 12.81 -6.62 -6.22
CA LYS A 95 13.30 -5.31 -6.65
C LYS A 95 12.26 -4.60 -7.51
N PHE A 96 12.08 -3.31 -7.24
CA PHE A 96 11.11 -2.46 -7.92
C PHE A 96 11.80 -1.31 -8.63
N LYS A 97 11.44 -1.11 -9.87
CA LYS A 97 11.66 0.12 -10.62
C LYS A 97 10.39 0.95 -10.58
N TYR A 98 10.43 2.14 -11.14
CA TYR A 98 9.24 2.98 -11.31
C TYR A 98 8.17 2.21 -12.08
N ARG A 99 6.94 2.19 -11.56
CA ARG A 99 5.76 1.50 -12.09
C ARG A 99 5.74 -0.02 -11.96
N ASP A 100 6.70 -0.59 -11.29
CA ASP A 100 6.60 -2.03 -10.99
C ASP A 100 5.52 -2.27 -9.94
N GLY A 101 4.92 -3.46 -9.98
CA GLY A 101 3.86 -3.87 -9.07
C GLY A 101 4.12 -5.24 -8.45
N LEU A 102 3.51 -5.48 -7.30
CA LEU A 102 3.59 -6.74 -6.58
C LEU A 102 2.24 -7.05 -5.96
N TYR A 103 1.71 -8.23 -6.25
CA TYR A 103 0.58 -8.78 -5.53
C TYR A 103 1.08 -9.74 -4.45
N ILE A 104 0.60 -9.57 -3.23
CA ILE A 104 0.95 -10.41 -2.09
C ILE A 104 -0.31 -11.05 -1.54
N GLY A 105 -0.35 -12.37 -1.53
CA GLY A 105 -1.48 -13.14 -1.05
C GLY A 105 -1.62 -13.14 0.47
N MET A 106 -2.82 -13.49 0.92
CA MET A 106 -3.13 -13.68 2.33
C MET A 106 -2.19 -14.73 2.95
N GLY A 107 -1.73 -14.48 4.16
CA GLY A 107 -0.88 -15.39 4.90
C GLY A 107 0.60 -15.01 4.91
N SER A 108 1.04 -14.03 4.11
CA SER A 108 2.39 -13.51 4.17
C SER A 108 2.60 -12.72 5.45
N LYS A 109 3.63 -13.08 6.23
CA LYS A 109 3.76 -12.60 7.61
C LYS A 109 4.54 -11.31 7.74
N GLU A 110 5.65 -11.19 7.04
CA GLU A 110 6.53 -10.04 7.17
C GLU A 110 6.67 -9.31 5.85
N ILE A 111 6.42 -8.02 5.85
CA ILE A 111 6.54 -7.17 4.68
C ILE A 111 7.38 -5.96 5.04
N LYS A 112 8.49 -5.78 4.33
CA LYS A 112 9.41 -4.69 4.54
C LYS A 112 9.62 -3.90 3.27
N PHE A 113 9.84 -2.60 3.42
CA PHE A 113 10.05 -1.68 2.31
C PHE A 113 11.39 -0.97 2.49
N LYS A 114 12.14 -0.86 1.41
CA LYS A 114 13.38 -0.07 1.42
C LYS A 114 13.61 0.62 0.09
N SER A 115 14.35 1.72 0.11
CA SER A 115 14.84 2.41 -1.08
C SER A 115 16.25 1.97 -1.40
N GLU A 116 16.60 1.97 -2.68
CA GLU A 116 17.96 1.69 -3.13
C GLU A 116 18.87 2.90 -2.91
N ASP A 117 18.33 4.10 -3.14
CA ASP A 117 19.07 5.36 -3.06
C ASP A 117 18.27 6.40 -2.27
N SER A 118 18.83 6.87 -1.15
CA SER A 118 18.15 7.84 -0.30
C SER A 118 17.94 9.20 -0.98
N SER A 119 18.71 9.53 -2.01
CA SER A 119 18.54 10.77 -2.77
C SER A 119 17.40 10.67 -3.79
N LYS A 120 16.99 9.45 -4.14
CA LYS A 120 15.86 9.17 -5.01
C LYS A 120 15.03 8.06 -4.37
N PRO A 121 14.32 8.35 -3.27
CA PRO A 121 13.62 7.30 -2.53
C PRO A 121 12.48 6.69 -3.33
N ALA A 122 12.24 5.42 -3.11
CA ALA A 122 11.06 4.76 -3.62
C ALA A 122 9.82 5.31 -2.91
N LYS A 123 8.71 5.34 -3.61
CA LYS A 123 7.40 5.72 -3.07
C LYS A 123 6.45 4.57 -3.34
N PHE A 124 6.14 3.82 -2.31
CA PHE A 124 5.26 2.66 -2.44
C PHE A 124 3.84 3.05 -2.08
N TYR A 125 2.96 2.97 -3.08
CA TYR A 125 1.53 3.01 -2.89
C TYR A 125 1.02 1.58 -2.78
N PHE A 126 0.11 1.33 -1.86
CA PHE A 126 -0.53 0.03 -1.78
C PHE A 126 -1.98 0.13 -1.34
N ASN A 127 -2.74 -0.89 -1.71
CA ASN A 127 -4.07 -1.10 -1.18
C ASN A 127 -4.19 -2.55 -0.73
N SER A 128 -5.10 -2.78 0.21
CA SER A 128 -5.34 -4.09 0.78
C SER A 128 -6.81 -4.30 1.00
N THR A 129 -7.28 -5.50 0.71
CA THR A 129 -8.66 -5.90 0.93
C THR A 129 -8.71 -7.21 1.71
N PRO A 130 -9.82 -7.48 2.42
CA PRO A 130 -10.01 -8.78 3.03
C PRO A 130 -9.94 -9.89 1.99
N ALA A 131 -9.35 -11.02 2.39
CA ALA A 131 -9.24 -12.20 1.55
C ALA A 131 -9.67 -13.44 2.35
N HIS A 132 -10.12 -14.44 1.65
CA HIS A 132 -10.53 -15.71 2.25
C HIS A 132 -9.81 -16.90 1.63
N LYS A 133 -8.88 -16.65 0.72
CA LYS A 133 -8.09 -17.66 0.03
C LYS A 133 -6.68 -17.15 -0.21
N THR A 134 -5.69 -17.99 0.03
CA THR A 134 -4.29 -17.68 -0.25
C THR A 134 -4.02 -17.91 -1.73
N LEU A 135 -3.54 -16.87 -2.42
CA LEU A 135 -3.11 -16.94 -3.82
C LEU A 135 -1.61 -16.69 -3.90
N SER A 136 -1.00 -17.17 -4.99
CA SER A 136 0.43 -17.02 -5.21
C SER A 136 0.81 -15.56 -5.44
N LEU A 137 1.98 -15.18 -4.92
CA LEU A 137 2.56 -13.86 -5.15
C LEU A 137 2.86 -13.68 -6.65
N ILE A 138 2.59 -12.47 -7.15
CA ILE A 138 2.88 -12.09 -8.54
C ILE A 138 3.69 -10.79 -8.52
N HIS A 139 4.89 -10.85 -9.10
CA HIS A 139 5.74 -9.66 -9.28
C HIS A 139 5.64 -9.20 -10.73
N ILE A 140 5.21 -7.97 -10.93
CA ILE A 140 4.98 -7.39 -12.26
C ILE A 140 5.94 -6.23 -12.45
N SER A 141 6.78 -6.34 -13.48
CA SER A 141 7.63 -5.25 -13.94
C SER A 141 7.01 -4.65 -15.20
N GLU A 142 7.17 -3.34 -15.38
CA GLU A 142 6.72 -2.70 -16.60
C GLU A 142 7.48 -3.29 -17.79
N PRO A 143 6.80 -3.82 -18.80
CA PRO A 143 7.48 -4.41 -19.95
C PRO A 143 8.23 -3.34 -20.73
N THR A 144 9.34 -3.73 -21.36
CA THR A 144 10.02 -2.85 -22.28
C THR A 144 9.11 -2.59 -23.49
N ARG A 145 9.39 -1.52 -24.25
CA ARG A 145 8.62 -1.20 -25.45
C ARG A 145 8.65 -2.33 -26.49
N LEU A 146 9.74 -3.08 -26.55
CA LEU A 146 9.86 -4.23 -27.46
C LEU A 146 8.92 -5.36 -27.04
N ASP A 147 8.77 -5.58 -25.74
CA ASP A 147 7.86 -6.60 -25.21
C ASP A 147 6.41 -6.26 -25.54
N VAL A 148 6.06 -4.98 -25.53
CA VAL A 148 4.72 -4.51 -25.84
C VAL A 148 4.39 -4.69 -27.32
N ILE A 149 5.39 -4.54 -28.21
CA ILE A 149 5.21 -4.65 -29.66
C ILE A 149 5.16 -6.11 -30.10
N SER A 150 5.91 -6.95 -29.46
CA SER A 150 5.94 -8.37 -29.78
C SER A 150 4.75 -9.12 -29.21
#